data_82fda2dc5544e7afd11cef197d8c7ad8
#
_entry.id   82fda2dc5544e7afd11cef197d8c7ad8
#
_cell.length_a   1.000
_cell.length_b   1.000
_cell.length_c   1.000
_cell.angle_alpha   90.00
_cell.angle_beta   90.00
_cell.angle_gamma   90.00
#
_symmetry.space_group_name_H-M   'P 1'
#
loop_
_entity.id
_entity.type
_entity.pdbx_description
1 polymer ?
#
loop_
_entity_poly.entity_id
_entity_poly.type
_entity_poly.pdbx_seq_one_letter_code
_entity_poly.pdbx_strand_id
1 'polypeptide(L)'
;YEIGVRLVGSEMCIRDRAIVKKIYPDTESVAVVGGEEMDPPEFGTVTISIKPKNGTYVSAFNKTRILSQLKQYAVSGINQKIEDLKILYVEIDSGVYFDENKVSTSDALKTKVMNSLTAYSNSVDMNKFGGRFKYSRIQQVIDSTDTAITSNITRVRIRRDLKAAINQFAQYELCYGNQFHVNAAGRNIKSTGFTISNNIRTVYLTDTPNSDMKTGILSMVEILDDGTENTVIGSAGTVDYIKGEILLSTVNITSTLNNTGVIEVQAIPESNDVVGLKELYLNFSLSKSTINMVRDVISSGDEITGTSFIKDFYTSSYLNGKLIRE
;
A
#
# COMPACT_ATOMS: atom_id res chain seq x y z
N TYR A 1 13.94 20.59 37.04
CA TYR A 1 14.11 19.17 36.60
C TYR A 1 12.90 18.82 35.77
N GLU A 2 12.93 19.14 34.48
CA GLU A 2 12.01 18.57 33.49
C GLU A 2 12.58 17.21 33.08
N ILE A 3 12.15 16.16 33.74
CA ILE A 3 12.28 14.80 33.21
C ILE A 3 11.30 14.74 32.06
N GLY A 4 11.84 14.73 30.85
CA GLY A 4 11.03 14.81 29.64
C GLY A 4 10.01 13.68 29.60
N VAL A 5 8.74 14.03 29.59
CA VAL A 5 7.56 13.15 29.45
C VAL A 5 7.70 12.20 28.25
N ARG A 6 8.51 12.57 27.25
CA ARG A 6 8.87 11.75 26.09
C ARG A 6 9.66 10.46 26.41
N LEU A 7 10.47 10.44 27.48
CA LEU A 7 11.27 9.25 27.85
C LEU A 7 10.40 8.18 28.52
N VAL A 8 9.44 8.60 29.34
CA VAL A 8 8.54 7.69 30.05
C VAL A 8 7.61 6.95 29.08
N GLY A 9 7.10 7.62 28.03
CA GLY A 9 6.26 7.00 27.00
C GLY A 9 7.00 5.95 26.18
N SER A 10 8.25 6.22 25.79
CA SER A 10 9.03 5.28 24.95
C SER A 10 9.46 4.02 25.71
N GLU A 11 9.86 4.13 26.97
CA GLU A 11 10.23 2.98 27.80
C GLU A 11 9.03 2.09 28.12
N MET A 12 7.88 2.67 28.40
CA MET A 12 6.61 1.92 28.54
C MET A 12 6.26 1.15 27.28
N CYS A 13 6.33 1.79 26.11
CA CYS A 13 6.05 1.14 24.84
C CYS A 13 6.99 -0.05 24.58
N ILE A 14 8.26 0.03 24.93
CA ILE A 14 9.25 -1.08 24.80
C ILE A 14 8.87 -2.23 25.72
N ARG A 15 8.56 -1.93 26.98
CA ARG A 15 8.16 -2.93 27.98
C ARG A 15 6.88 -3.63 27.57
N ASP A 16 5.88 -2.90 27.13
CA ASP A 16 4.59 -3.45 26.74
C ASP A 16 4.72 -4.36 25.52
N ARG A 17 5.55 -4.04 24.53
CA ARG A 17 5.88 -4.94 23.42
C ARG A 17 6.44 -6.28 23.89
N ALA A 18 7.36 -6.27 24.85
CA ALA A 18 7.95 -7.49 25.40
C ALA A 18 6.90 -8.32 26.16
N ILE A 19 6.05 -7.66 26.94
CA ILE A 19 4.98 -8.32 27.71
C ILE A 19 3.95 -8.94 26.77
N VAL A 20 3.49 -8.23 25.73
CA VAL A 20 2.54 -8.76 24.74
C VAL A 20 3.09 -10.02 24.08
N LYS A 21 4.35 -10.03 23.65
CA LYS A 21 5.00 -11.21 23.06
C LYS A 21 5.08 -12.40 24.04
N LYS A 22 5.23 -12.13 25.34
CA LYS A 22 5.24 -13.15 26.38
C LYS A 22 3.84 -13.74 26.61
N ILE A 23 2.82 -12.88 26.63
CA ILE A 23 1.41 -13.27 26.83
C ILE A 23 0.86 -14.02 25.63
N TYR A 24 1.21 -13.57 24.42
CA TYR A 24 0.76 -14.14 23.15
C TYR A 24 1.95 -14.48 22.24
N PRO A 25 2.53 -15.70 22.41
CA PRO A 25 3.73 -16.13 21.67
C PRO A 25 3.54 -16.24 20.15
N ASP A 26 2.28 -16.32 19.69
CA ASP A 26 1.94 -16.35 18.26
C ASP A 26 2.03 -14.96 17.61
N THR A 27 2.70 -14.03 18.26
CA THR A 27 2.93 -12.67 17.78
C THR A 27 4.18 -12.60 16.90
N GLU A 28 4.02 -12.13 15.67
CA GLU A 28 5.12 -11.79 14.75
C GLU A 28 5.67 -10.41 15.10
N SER A 29 4.81 -9.40 15.12
CA SER A 29 5.18 -8.01 15.37
C SER A 29 4.13 -7.29 16.21
N VAL A 30 4.56 -6.31 17.02
CA VAL A 30 3.70 -5.48 17.87
C VAL A 30 4.07 -4.03 17.69
N ALA A 31 3.08 -3.18 17.46
CA ALA A 31 3.20 -1.75 17.64
C ALA A 31 2.50 -1.35 18.94
N VAL A 32 3.11 -0.45 19.67
CA VAL A 32 2.54 0.19 20.85
C VAL A 32 2.74 1.68 20.66
N VAL A 33 1.65 2.42 20.65
CA VAL A 33 1.60 3.88 20.42
C VAL A 33 0.91 4.54 21.60
N GLY A 34 1.55 5.55 22.18
CA GLY A 34 0.91 6.36 23.22
C GLY A 34 -0.18 7.23 22.61
N GLY A 35 -1.29 7.42 23.32
CA GLY A 35 -2.41 8.22 22.83
C GLY A 35 -2.06 9.69 22.57
N GLU A 36 -1.00 10.20 23.16
CA GLU A 36 -0.46 11.55 22.87
C GLU A 36 0.13 11.66 21.43
N GLU A 37 0.53 10.54 20.83
CA GLU A 37 1.05 10.48 19.46
C GLU A 37 -0.05 10.26 18.41
N MET A 38 -1.31 10.10 18.83
CA MET A 38 -2.46 9.88 17.93
C MET A 38 -3.04 11.21 17.41
N ASP A 39 -3.71 11.16 16.29
CA ASP A 39 -4.46 12.28 15.74
C ASP A 39 -5.95 11.87 15.59
N PRO A 40 -6.89 12.44 16.37
CA PRO A 40 -6.69 13.36 17.50
C PRO A 40 -6.03 12.70 18.73
N PRO A 41 -5.29 13.45 19.58
CA PRO A 41 -4.64 12.90 20.77
C PRO A 41 -5.62 12.31 21.79
N GLU A 42 -5.37 11.07 22.24
CA GLU A 42 -6.13 10.40 23.31
C GLU A 42 -5.26 10.22 24.55
N PHE A 43 -5.18 11.24 25.40
CA PHE A 43 -4.35 11.20 26.62
C PHE A 43 -4.79 10.09 27.59
N GLY A 44 -3.83 9.46 28.24
CA GLY A 44 -4.08 8.37 29.18
C GLY A 44 -4.42 7.03 28.52
N THR A 45 -4.30 6.93 27.19
CA THR A 45 -4.54 5.70 26.42
C THR A 45 -3.25 5.20 25.77
N VAL A 46 -3.09 3.90 25.72
CA VAL A 46 -2.03 3.22 24.95
C VAL A 46 -2.68 2.25 23.97
N THR A 47 -2.44 2.49 22.70
CA THR A 47 -2.97 1.65 21.61
C THR A 47 -1.95 0.59 21.20
N ILE A 48 -2.42 -0.64 21.18
CA ILE A 48 -1.61 -1.82 20.85
C ILE A 48 -2.16 -2.45 19.58
N SER A 49 -1.31 -2.58 18.56
CA SER A 49 -1.61 -3.30 17.32
C SER A 49 -0.74 -4.53 17.21
N ILE A 50 -1.34 -5.70 16.96
CA ILE A 50 -0.67 -6.99 16.97
C ILE A 50 -0.79 -7.64 15.60
N LYS A 51 0.35 -7.98 14.98
CA LYS A 51 0.43 -8.86 13.81
C LYS A 51 0.70 -10.27 14.30
N PRO A 52 -0.26 -11.22 14.16
CA PRO A 52 -0.01 -12.63 14.45
C PRO A 52 0.88 -13.26 13.36
N LYS A 53 1.60 -14.33 13.71
CA LYS A 53 2.40 -15.13 12.76
C LYS A 53 1.54 -15.71 11.64
N ASN A 54 0.35 -16.16 11.99
CA ASN A 54 -0.60 -16.70 11.04
C ASN A 54 -1.82 -15.78 10.94
N GLY A 55 -2.16 -15.34 9.73
CA GLY A 55 -3.31 -14.46 9.47
C GLY A 55 -3.03 -12.96 9.68
N THR A 56 -4.10 -12.20 9.60
CA THR A 56 -4.07 -10.72 9.61
C THR A 56 -4.84 -10.10 10.77
N TYR A 57 -5.45 -10.91 11.63
CA TYR A 57 -6.23 -10.40 12.77
C TYR A 57 -6.10 -11.29 14.01
N VAL A 58 -6.27 -10.68 15.17
CA VAL A 58 -6.36 -11.36 16.45
C VAL A 58 -7.84 -11.48 16.82
N SER A 59 -8.32 -12.67 17.16
CA SER A 59 -9.72 -12.89 17.51
C SER A 59 -10.12 -12.06 18.74
N ALA A 60 -11.42 -11.70 18.83
CA ALA A 60 -11.96 -10.93 19.96
C ALA A 60 -11.67 -11.62 21.31
N PHE A 61 -11.77 -12.94 21.37
CA PHE A 61 -11.42 -13.73 22.54
C PHE A 61 -9.96 -13.54 22.97
N ASN A 62 -9.02 -13.65 22.02
CA ASN A 62 -7.60 -13.44 22.30
C ASN A 62 -7.29 -12.01 22.70
N LYS A 63 -7.93 -10.99 22.07
CA LYS A 63 -7.80 -9.59 22.48
C LYS A 63 -8.22 -9.38 23.95
N THR A 64 -9.38 -9.90 24.33
CA THR A 64 -9.88 -9.80 25.72
C THR A 64 -8.94 -10.50 26.70
N ARG A 65 -8.44 -11.68 26.36
CA ARG A 65 -7.47 -12.43 27.16
C ARG A 65 -6.16 -11.66 27.32
N ILE A 66 -5.61 -11.12 26.25
CA ILE A 66 -4.38 -10.33 26.27
C ILE A 66 -4.58 -9.09 27.15
N LEU A 67 -5.68 -8.35 26.97
CA LEU A 67 -5.98 -7.16 27.77
C LEU A 67 -6.12 -7.49 29.26
N SER A 68 -6.79 -8.59 29.63
CA SER A 68 -6.94 -8.98 31.03
C SER A 68 -5.59 -9.29 31.71
N GLN A 69 -4.66 -9.89 30.96
CA GLN A 69 -3.33 -10.16 31.47
C GLN A 69 -2.43 -8.92 31.49
N LEU A 70 -2.58 -8.03 30.48
CA LEU A 70 -1.84 -6.76 30.45
C LEU A 70 -2.20 -5.81 31.59
N LYS A 71 -3.47 -5.84 32.06
CA LYS A 71 -3.91 -5.04 33.23
C LYS A 71 -3.08 -5.26 34.48
N GLN A 72 -2.49 -6.46 34.65
CA GLN A 72 -1.60 -6.77 35.77
C GLN A 72 -0.27 -6.00 35.73
N TYR A 73 0.11 -5.52 34.56
CA TYR A 73 1.33 -4.77 34.31
C TYR A 73 1.07 -3.29 34.03
N ALA A 74 -0.21 -2.88 33.98
CA ALA A 74 -0.60 -1.51 33.66
C ALA A 74 -0.17 -0.55 34.78
N VAL A 75 0.30 0.62 34.38
CA VAL A 75 0.51 1.74 35.31
C VAL A 75 -0.86 2.37 35.61
N SER A 76 -1.06 2.76 36.87
CA SER A 76 -2.30 3.41 37.29
C SER A 76 -2.59 4.65 36.44
N GLY A 77 -3.83 4.76 35.94
CA GLY A 77 -4.27 5.89 35.12
C GLY A 77 -4.05 5.69 33.60
N ILE A 78 -3.49 4.55 33.15
CA ILE A 78 -3.33 4.26 31.73
C ILE A 78 -4.29 3.16 31.29
N ASN A 79 -5.08 3.48 30.24
CA ASN A 79 -5.99 2.55 29.61
C ASN A 79 -5.33 1.90 28.38
N GLN A 80 -5.26 0.57 28.38
CA GLN A 80 -4.70 -0.19 27.24
C GLN A 80 -5.83 -0.63 26.31
N LYS A 81 -5.68 -0.35 25.02
CA LYS A 81 -6.64 -0.67 23.95
C LYS A 81 -5.93 -1.51 22.88
N ILE A 82 -6.56 -2.59 22.42
CA ILE A 82 -6.05 -3.36 21.27
C ILE A 82 -6.90 -3.00 20.06
N GLU A 83 -6.25 -2.41 19.06
CA GLU A 83 -6.88 -2.10 17.78
C GLU A 83 -6.59 -3.19 16.73
N ASP A 84 -7.44 -3.19 15.69
CA ASP A 84 -7.22 -4.05 14.53
C ASP A 84 -5.98 -3.60 13.77
N LEU A 85 -5.30 -4.60 13.20
CA LEU A 85 -4.12 -4.38 12.40
C LEU A 85 -4.46 -3.54 11.16
N LYS A 86 -3.78 -2.41 11.02
CA LYS A 86 -3.82 -1.56 9.83
C LYS A 86 -2.62 -1.92 8.96
N ILE A 87 -2.85 -2.41 7.75
CA ILE A 87 -1.79 -2.84 6.82
C ILE A 87 -1.67 -1.86 5.67
N LEU A 88 -0.46 -1.41 5.39
CA LEU A 88 -0.08 -0.72 4.17
C LEU A 88 0.61 -1.73 3.25
N TYR A 89 -0.06 -2.10 2.17
CA TYR A 89 0.51 -2.99 1.17
C TYR A 89 1.33 -2.18 0.17
N VAL A 90 2.51 -2.68 -0.15
CA VAL A 90 3.32 -2.20 -1.27
C VAL A 90 3.26 -3.25 -2.36
N GLU A 91 2.98 -2.82 -3.56
CA GLU A 91 2.87 -3.64 -4.75
C GLU A 91 3.78 -3.07 -5.84
N ILE A 92 4.38 -3.91 -6.65
CA ILE A 92 5.19 -3.47 -7.77
C ILE A 92 4.64 -4.00 -9.10
N ASP A 93 4.84 -3.20 -10.13
CA ASP A 93 4.63 -3.58 -11.51
C ASP A 93 5.97 -3.36 -12.24
N SER A 94 6.67 -4.46 -12.53
CA SER A 94 8.02 -4.43 -13.05
C SER A 94 8.12 -5.09 -14.41
N GLY A 95 8.63 -4.36 -15.39
CA GLY A 95 9.11 -4.88 -16.65
C GLY A 95 10.60 -5.21 -16.52
N VAL A 96 10.95 -6.50 -16.54
CA VAL A 96 12.32 -6.98 -16.42
C VAL A 96 12.85 -7.33 -17.80
N TYR A 97 13.84 -6.60 -18.28
CA TYR A 97 14.46 -6.79 -19.58
C TYR A 97 15.59 -7.81 -19.46
N PHE A 98 15.68 -8.74 -20.41
CA PHE A 98 16.66 -9.82 -20.37
C PHE A 98 17.21 -10.18 -21.74
N ASP A 99 18.46 -10.65 -21.77
CA ASP A 99 19.13 -11.20 -22.93
C ASP A 99 18.73 -12.68 -23.11
N GLU A 100 18.00 -12.97 -24.19
CA GLU A 100 17.48 -14.31 -24.49
C GLU A 100 18.60 -15.33 -24.71
N ASN A 101 19.78 -14.91 -25.18
CA ASN A 101 20.88 -15.82 -25.43
C ASN A 101 21.52 -16.41 -24.17
N LYS A 102 21.25 -15.79 -23.00
CA LYS A 102 21.82 -16.20 -21.70
C LYS A 102 20.85 -17.00 -20.82
N VAL A 103 19.62 -17.20 -21.26
CA VAL A 103 18.60 -17.91 -20.47
C VAL A 103 18.03 -19.09 -21.22
N SER A 104 17.65 -20.13 -20.49
CA SER A 104 16.98 -21.28 -21.06
C SER A 104 15.52 -20.99 -21.41
N THR A 105 14.82 -20.28 -20.50
CA THR A 105 13.42 -19.86 -20.69
C THR A 105 13.14 -18.62 -19.85
N SER A 106 12.24 -17.75 -20.34
CA SER A 106 11.77 -16.56 -19.61
C SER A 106 11.09 -16.91 -18.29
N ASP A 107 10.36 -18.02 -18.23
CA ASP A 107 9.65 -18.47 -17.03
C ASP A 107 10.61 -18.93 -15.92
N ALA A 108 11.72 -19.59 -16.29
CA ALA A 108 12.75 -19.95 -15.32
C ALA A 108 13.39 -18.70 -14.71
N LEU A 109 13.67 -17.68 -15.53
CA LEU A 109 14.21 -16.41 -15.06
C LEU A 109 13.19 -15.67 -14.17
N LYS A 110 11.91 -15.63 -14.57
CA LYS A 110 10.83 -15.06 -13.77
C LYS A 110 10.75 -15.73 -12.39
N THR A 111 10.85 -17.05 -12.34
CA THR A 111 10.83 -17.79 -11.07
C THR A 111 12.01 -17.40 -10.17
N LYS A 112 13.22 -17.23 -10.72
CA LYS A 112 14.39 -16.75 -9.96
C LYS A 112 14.12 -15.35 -9.39
N VAL A 113 13.59 -14.42 -10.20
CA VAL A 113 13.26 -13.05 -9.76
C VAL A 113 12.23 -13.10 -8.62
N MET A 114 11.17 -13.90 -8.76
CA MET A 114 10.15 -14.05 -7.72
C MET A 114 10.72 -14.61 -6.42
N ASN A 115 11.64 -15.58 -6.51
CA ASN A 115 12.31 -16.13 -5.32
C ASN A 115 13.21 -15.09 -4.63
N SER A 116 13.96 -14.29 -5.39
CA SER A 116 14.79 -13.21 -4.86
C SER A 116 13.96 -12.13 -4.18
N LEU A 117 12.83 -11.75 -4.78
CA LEU A 117 11.89 -10.80 -4.18
C LEU A 117 11.22 -11.38 -2.92
N THR A 118 10.91 -12.67 -2.90
CA THR A 118 10.38 -13.36 -1.72
C THR A 118 11.39 -13.33 -0.57
N ALA A 119 12.65 -13.62 -0.87
CA ALA A 119 13.72 -13.53 0.13
C ALA A 119 13.89 -12.10 0.67
N TYR A 120 13.81 -11.11 -0.20
CA TYR A 120 13.84 -9.70 0.19
C TYR A 120 12.63 -9.31 1.05
N SER A 121 11.42 -9.74 0.70
CA SER A 121 10.22 -9.42 1.48
C SER A 121 10.30 -9.94 2.92
N ASN A 122 11.00 -11.04 3.15
CA ASN A 122 11.24 -11.62 4.47
C ASN A 122 12.44 -10.98 5.22
N SER A 123 13.06 -9.94 4.64
CA SER A 123 14.18 -9.25 5.29
C SER A 123 13.71 -8.41 6.48
N VAL A 124 14.68 -8.04 7.34
CA VAL A 124 14.42 -7.28 8.58
C VAL A 124 13.79 -5.91 8.34
N ASP A 125 14.00 -5.32 7.18
CA ASP A 125 13.51 -3.97 6.86
C ASP A 125 12.06 -3.95 6.39
N MET A 126 11.56 -5.08 5.93
CA MET A 126 10.22 -5.26 5.38
C MET A 126 9.30 -5.99 6.38
N ASN A 127 8.02 -6.04 6.08
CA ASN A 127 7.01 -6.81 6.82
C ASN A 127 7.04 -6.55 8.33
N LYS A 128 7.02 -5.28 8.71
CA LYS A 128 6.98 -4.83 10.12
C LYS A 128 6.27 -3.49 10.27
N PHE A 129 5.92 -3.15 11.51
CA PHE A 129 5.50 -1.80 11.86
C PHE A 129 6.65 -0.81 11.69
N GLY A 130 6.38 0.33 11.09
CA GLY A 130 7.42 1.32 10.76
C GLY A 130 8.45 0.79 9.76
N GLY A 131 8.09 -0.20 8.95
CA GLY A 131 8.94 -0.74 7.89
C GLY A 131 9.26 0.30 6.82
N ARG A 132 10.31 0.05 6.05
CA ARG A 132 10.72 0.91 4.95
C ARG A 132 10.94 0.11 3.69
N PHE A 133 10.19 0.43 2.65
CA PHE A 133 10.42 -0.07 1.31
C PHE A 133 11.33 0.91 0.58
N LYS A 134 12.50 0.44 0.15
CA LYS A 134 13.47 1.24 -0.58
C LYS A 134 13.49 0.82 -2.05
N TYR A 135 13.12 1.71 -2.92
CA TYR A 135 13.02 1.47 -4.36
C TYR A 135 14.33 1.02 -4.99
N SER A 136 15.43 1.72 -4.70
CA SER A 136 16.75 1.37 -5.23
C SER A 136 17.19 -0.06 -4.81
N ARG A 137 16.75 -0.49 -3.62
CA ARG A 137 17.07 -1.84 -3.15
C ARG A 137 16.31 -2.91 -3.91
N ILE A 138 15.04 -2.67 -4.24
CA ILE A 138 14.23 -3.57 -5.07
C ILE A 138 14.84 -3.69 -6.46
N GLN A 139 15.21 -2.58 -7.09
CA GLN A 139 15.87 -2.60 -8.39
C GLN A 139 17.16 -3.43 -8.33
N GLN A 140 17.99 -3.20 -7.32
CA GLN A 140 19.21 -3.98 -7.13
C GLN A 140 18.94 -5.48 -6.93
N VAL A 141 17.90 -5.86 -6.18
CA VAL A 141 17.52 -7.26 -5.98
C VAL A 141 17.12 -7.91 -7.29
N ILE A 142 16.35 -7.22 -8.13
CA ILE A 142 15.96 -7.71 -9.45
C ILE A 142 17.20 -7.87 -10.35
N ASP A 143 18.00 -6.83 -10.50
CA ASP A 143 19.15 -6.80 -11.41
C ASP A 143 20.24 -7.81 -11.00
N SER A 144 20.44 -8.01 -9.70
CA SER A 144 21.43 -8.95 -9.19
C SER A 144 20.99 -10.41 -9.21
N THR A 145 19.75 -10.71 -9.61
CA THR A 145 19.22 -12.08 -9.60
C THR A 145 19.87 -12.97 -10.62
N ASP A 146 20.14 -12.44 -11.80
CA ASP A 146 20.78 -13.20 -12.90
C ASP A 146 21.53 -12.24 -13.82
N THR A 147 22.68 -12.71 -14.37
CA THR A 147 23.49 -11.92 -15.31
C THR A 147 22.84 -11.73 -16.68
N ALA A 148 21.76 -12.43 -16.94
CA ALA A 148 20.95 -12.24 -18.15
C ALA A 148 20.03 -11.03 -18.08
N ILE A 149 19.76 -10.50 -16.88
CA ILE A 149 18.94 -9.29 -16.70
C ILE A 149 19.78 -8.08 -17.09
N THR A 150 19.29 -7.31 -18.05
CA THR A 150 19.97 -6.11 -18.56
C THR A 150 19.48 -4.84 -17.89
N SER A 151 18.19 -4.77 -17.57
CA SER A 151 17.59 -3.65 -16.85
C SER A 151 16.21 -4.00 -16.29
N ASN A 152 15.68 -3.15 -15.41
CA ASN A 152 14.29 -3.24 -15.01
C ASN A 152 13.64 -1.85 -14.97
N ILE A 153 12.34 -1.79 -15.28
CA ILE A 153 11.50 -0.61 -15.11
C ILE A 153 10.40 -1.00 -14.15
N THR A 154 10.49 -0.48 -12.93
CA THR A 154 9.61 -0.85 -11.83
C THR A 154 8.75 0.35 -11.42
N ARG A 155 7.46 0.14 -11.28
CA ARG A 155 6.50 1.10 -10.73
C ARG A 155 6.03 0.61 -9.37
N VAL A 156 5.91 1.53 -8.42
CA VAL A 156 5.46 1.22 -7.07
C VAL A 156 4.01 1.70 -6.92
N ARG A 157 3.20 0.88 -6.27
CA ARG A 157 1.83 1.21 -5.86
C ARG A 157 1.68 0.91 -4.38
N ILE A 158 0.87 1.71 -3.71
CA ILE A 158 0.50 1.48 -2.32
C ILE A 158 -1.00 1.19 -2.25
N ARG A 159 -1.38 0.27 -1.38
CA ARG A 159 -2.76 -0.17 -1.24
C ARG A 159 -3.16 -0.27 0.23
N ARG A 160 -4.39 0.14 0.50
CA ARG A 160 -5.08 -0.09 1.77
C ARG A 160 -6.35 -0.88 1.52
N ASP A 161 -6.67 -1.74 2.46
CA ASP A 161 -7.89 -2.52 2.46
C ASP A 161 -8.91 -1.85 3.38
N LEU A 162 -9.99 -1.34 2.78
CA LEU A 162 -11.13 -0.78 3.48
C LEU A 162 -12.09 -1.93 3.81
N LYS A 163 -12.29 -2.17 5.11
CA LYS A 163 -13.30 -3.13 5.59
C LYS A 163 -14.66 -2.46 5.60
N ALA A 164 -15.54 -2.89 4.71
CA ALA A 164 -16.87 -2.31 4.55
C ALA A 164 -17.84 -2.82 5.63
N ALA A 165 -18.55 -1.92 6.28
CA ALA A 165 -19.71 -2.23 7.12
C ALA A 165 -20.91 -2.46 6.19
N ILE A 166 -21.13 -3.72 5.79
CA ILE A 166 -22.14 -4.08 4.80
C ILE A 166 -23.55 -3.78 5.32
N ASN A 167 -24.36 -3.14 4.45
CA ASN A 167 -25.73 -2.71 4.74
C ASN A 167 -25.85 -1.72 5.91
N GLN A 168 -24.79 -0.95 6.17
CA GLN A 168 -24.78 0.09 7.19
C GLN A 168 -24.25 1.40 6.62
N PHE A 169 -24.81 2.52 7.06
CA PHE A 169 -24.25 3.83 6.76
C PHE A 169 -23.01 4.05 7.61
N ALA A 170 -21.88 4.20 6.98
CA ALA A 170 -20.60 4.42 7.65
C ALA A 170 -19.74 5.43 6.89
N GLN A 171 -18.87 6.11 7.61
CA GLN A 171 -17.82 6.96 7.09
C GLN A 171 -16.50 6.22 7.22
N TYR A 172 -15.60 6.39 6.25
CA TYR A 172 -14.33 5.67 6.24
C TYR A 172 -13.17 6.63 6.03
N GLU A 173 -12.11 6.37 6.75
CA GLU A 173 -10.84 7.07 6.63
C GLU A 173 -9.72 6.07 6.32
N LEU A 174 -8.93 6.38 5.31
CA LEU A 174 -7.77 5.60 4.89
C LEU A 174 -6.53 6.49 4.94
N CYS A 175 -5.68 6.28 5.92
CA CYS A 175 -4.39 6.95 6.04
C CYS A 175 -3.28 6.03 5.50
N TYR A 176 -2.49 6.51 4.54
CA TYR A 176 -1.35 5.82 3.96
C TYR A 176 -0.03 6.32 4.55
N GLY A 177 -0.01 7.54 5.10
CA GLY A 177 1.18 8.17 5.66
C GLY A 177 2.30 8.41 4.67
N ASN A 178 1.99 8.41 3.38
CA ASN A 178 2.90 8.69 2.28
C ASN A 178 2.21 9.63 1.30
N GLN A 179 2.90 10.67 0.88
CA GLN A 179 2.39 11.61 -0.10
C GLN A 179 2.04 10.86 -1.40
N PHE A 180 0.91 11.21 -2.02
CA PHE A 180 0.48 10.64 -3.29
C PHE A 180 1.04 11.44 -4.46
N HIS A 181 1.39 10.74 -5.52
CA HIS A 181 1.65 11.34 -6.82
C HIS A 181 0.34 11.88 -7.40
N VAL A 182 0.36 13.10 -7.94
CA VAL A 182 -0.83 13.77 -8.44
C VAL A 182 -0.73 14.03 -9.92
N ASN A 183 -1.60 13.41 -10.69
CA ASN A 183 -1.86 13.74 -12.09
C ASN A 183 -3.01 14.75 -12.14
N ALA A 184 -2.80 15.88 -12.83
CA ALA A 184 -3.81 16.93 -13.00
C ALA A 184 -5.11 16.43 -13.66
N ALA A 185 -5.04 15.40 -14.50
CA ALA A 185 -6.21 14.78 -15.12
C ALA A 185 -7.07 13.95 -14.14
N GLY A 186 -6.60 13.80 -12.89
CA GLY A 186 -7.26 12.96 -11.89
C GLY A 186 -6.96 11.47 -12.04
N ARG A 187 -7.80 10.63 -11.40
CA ARG A 187 -7.69 9.16 -11.42
C ARG A 187 -6.42 8.64 -10.74
N ASN A 188 -5.93 9.40 -9.75
CA ASN A 188 -4.79 8.99 -8.94
C ASN A 188 -5.17 7.87 -7.95
N ILE A 189 -6.43 7.88 -7.48
CA ILE A 189 -7.00 6.87 -6.60
C ILE A 189 -7.83 5.88 -7.43
N LYS A 190 -7.64 4.60 -7.17
CA LYS A 190 -8.37 3.50 -7.81
C LYS A 190 -8.84 2.51 -6.77
N SER A 191 -10.03 1.97 -6.94
CA SER A 191 -10.54 0.92 -6.05
C SER A 191 -11.01 -0.32 -6.81
N THR A 192 -11.15 -1.42 -6.09
CA THR A 192 -11.97 -2.55 -6.56
C THR A 192 -13.44 -2.16 -6.56
N GLY A 193 -14.22 -2.84 -7.40
CA GLY A 193 -15.65 -2.56 -7.53
C GLY A 193 -16.44 -2.95 -6.28
N PHE A 194 -17.48 -2.18 -5.99
CA PHE A 194 -18.46 -2.44 -4.92
C PHE A 194 -19.83 -1.89 -5.31
N THR A 195 -20.87 -2.25 -4.56
CA THR A 195 -22.24 -1.74 -4.78
C THR A 195 -22.70 -0.93 -3.59
N ILE A 196 -23.55 0.05 -3.85
CA ILE A 196 -24.14 0.93 -2.84
C ILE A 196 -25.67 0.83 -2.87
N SER A 197 -26.32 1.23 -1.76
CA SER A 197 -27.78 1.06 -1.59
C SER A 197 -28.63 1.72 -2.67
N ASN A 198 -28.14 2.77 -3.31
CA ASN A 198 -28.87 3.54 -4.30
C ASN A 198 -28.47 3.24 -5.75
N ASN A 199 -27.53 2.30 -5.96
CA ASN A 199 -27.10 1.89 -7.29
C ASN A 199 -26.89 0.37 -7.35
N ILE A 200 -27.56 -0.28 -8.32
CA ILE A 200 -27.45 -1.74 -8.53
C ILE A 200 -26.15 -2.09 -9.26
N ARG A 201 -25.58 -1.14 -10.03
CA ARG A 201 -24.33 -1.35 -10.77
C ARG A 201 -23.13 -1.23 -9.87
N THR A 202 -22.04 -1.88 -10.27
CA THR A 202 -20.74 -1.77 -9.60
C THR A 202 -20.17 -0.37 -9.78
N VAL A 203 -19.79 0.24 -8.67
CA VAL A 203 -19.12 1.54 -8.63
C VAL A 203 -17.67 1.41 -8.21
N TYR A 204 -16.86 2.39 -8.60
CA TYR A 204 -15.44 2.49 -8.31
C TYR A 204 -15.14 3.86 -7.72
N LEU A 205 -14.13 3.94 -6.84
CA LEU A 205 -13.61 5.21 -6.35
C LEU A 205 -12.62 5.78 -7.36
N THR A 206 -12.74 7.05 -7.61
CA THR A 206 -11.80 7.86 -8.38
C THR A 206 -11.71 9.25 -7.78
N ASP A 207 -10.71 10.04 -8.17
CA ASP A 207 -10.50 11.38 -7.64
C ASP A 207 -10.36 12.41 -8.76
N THR A 208 -10.63 13.65 -8.41
CA THR A 208 -10.35 14.83 -9.23
C THR A 208 -9.58 15.83 -8.37
N PRO A 209 -8.34 16.18 -8.73
CA PRO A 209 -7.56 17.16 -7.99
C PRO A 209 -8.18 18.55 -8.04
N ASN A 210 -8.09 19.28 -6.93
CA ASN A 210 -8.39 20.70 -6.89
C ASN A 210 -7.27 21.51 -7.57
N SER A 211 -7.51 22.76 -7.83
CA SER A 211 -6.55 23.68 -8.47
C SER A 211 -5.23 23.84 -7.70
N ASP A 212 -5.23 23.54 -6.41
CA ASP A 212 -4.04 23.60 -5.54
C ASP A 212 -3.13 22.36 -5.67
N MET A 213 -3.62 21.29 -6.34
CA MET A 213 -2.94 19.99 -6.50
C MET A 213 -2.52 19.34 -5.18
N LYS A 214 -3.00 19.85 -4.04
CA LYS A 214 -2.72 19.32 -2.70
C LYS A 214 -3.88 18.51 -2.16
N THR A 215 -5.08 18.88 -2.56
CA THR A 215 -6.32 18.25 -2.17
C THR A 215 -7.13 17.87 -3.39
N GLY A 216 -8.09 16.97 -3.23
CA GLY A 216 -8.99 16.53 -4.30
C GLY A 216 -10.35 16.11 -3.79
N ILE A 217 -11.28 16.00 -4.72
CA ILE A 217 -12.61 15.46 -4.48
C ILE A 217 -12.62 13.99 -4.85
N LEU A 218 -13.07 13.15 -3.92
CA LEU A 218 -13.30 11.73 -4.18
C LEU A 218 -14.69 11.57 -4.80
N SER A 219 -14.78 10.83 -5.89
CA SER A 219 -16.02 10.56 -6.61
C SER A 219 -16.26 9.07 -6.75
N MET A 220 -17.51 8.67 -6.93
CA MET A 220 -17.89 7.32 -7.30
C MET A 220 -18.37 7.29 -8.73
N VAL A 221 -17.76 6.41 -9.53
CA VAL A 221 -18.09 6.24 -10.96
C VAL A 221 -18.49 4.81 -11.24
N GLU A 222 -19.35 4.63 -12.21
CA GLU A 222 -19.65 3.33 -12.83
C GLU A 222 -19.09 3.29 -14.25
N ILE A 223 -18.73 2.11 -14.71
CA ILE A 223 -18.30 1.89 -16.09
C ILE A 223 -19.48 1.30 -16.85
N LEU A 224 -19.93 2.00 -17.87
CA LEU A 224 -21.02 1.56 -18.72
C LEU A 224 -20.56 0.47 -19.71
N ASP A 225 -21.51 -0.20 -20.34
CA ASP A 225 -21.24 -1.32 -21.25
C ASP A 225 -20.43 -0.91 -22.50
N ASP A 226 -20.47 0.37 -22.86
CA ASP A 226 -19.67 0.98 -23.93
C ASP A 226 -18.25 1.40 -23.49
N GLY A 227 -17.91 1.15 -22.21
CA GLY A 227 -16.62 1.52 -21.61
C GLY A 227 -16.53 2.99 -21.16
N THR A 228 -17.60 3.78 -21.29
CA THR A 228 -17.63 5.14 -20.80
C THR A 228 -17.84 5.20 -19.29
N GLU A 229 -17.27 6.22 -18.65
CA GLU A 229 -17.46 6.45 -17.22
C GLU A 229 -18.66 7.37 -16.98
N ASN A 230 -19.53 6.97 -16.07
CA ASN A 230 -20.65 7.77 -15.58
C ASN A 230 -20.44 8.06 -14.08
N THR A 231 -20.53 9.34 -13.71
CA THR A 231 -20.40 9.74 -12.31
C THR A 231 -21.70 9.50 -11.56
N VAL A 232 -21.67 8.59 -10.59
CA VAL A 232 -22.81 8.26 -9.73
C VAL A 232 -22.91 9.23 -8.56
N ILE A 233 -21.78 9.52 -7.91
CA ILE A 233 -21.67 10.49 -6.80
C ILE A 233 -20.45 11.36 -7.08
N GLY A 234 -20.66 12.64 -7.41
CA GLY A 234 -19.59 13.58 -7.76
C GLY A 234 -18.77 14.07 -6.58
N SER A 235 -19.29 13.99 -5.35
CA SER A 235 -18.58 14.34 -4.11
C SER A 235 -18.87 13.30 -3.05
N ALA A 236 -18.17 12.16 -3.18
CA ALA A 236 -18.28 11.05 -2.24
C ALA A 236 -17.30 11.20 -1.06
N GLY A 237 -16.37 12.15 -1.13
CA GLY A 237 -15.38 12.37 -0.08
C GLY A 237 -14.29 13.33 -0.51
N THR A 238 -13.18 13.31 0.22
CA THR A 238 -12.00 14.17 -0.03
C THR A 238 -10.72 13.36 -0.01
N VAL A 239 -9.71 13.87 -0.69
CA VAL A 239 -8.35 13.32 -0.71
C VAL A 239 -7.38 14.43 -0.32
N ASP A 240 -6.50 14.15 0.63
CA ASP A 240 -5.32 14.97 0.93
C ASP A 240 -4.09 14.25 0.38
N TYR A 241 -3.56 14.76 -0.75
CA TYR A 241 -2.43 14.12 -1.43
C TYR A 241 -1.12 14.28 -0.65
N ILE A 242 -0.97 15.37 0.11
CA ILE A 242 0.25 15.65 0.86
C ILE A 242 0.37 14.71 2.06
N LYS A 243 -0.73 14.53 2.81
CA LYS A 243 -0.76 13.60 3.94
C LYS A 243 -0.89 12.15 3.51
N GLY A 244 -1.41 11.90 2.30
CA GLY A 244 -1.77 10.57 1.85
C GLY A 244 -2.98 10.02 2.57
N GLU A 245 -4.05 10.83 2.65
CA GLU A 245 -5.28 10.50 3.37
C GLU A 245 -6.48 10.57 2.42
N ILE A 246 -7.38 9.60 2.58
CA ILE A 246 -8.65 9.53 1.85
C ILE A 246 -9.77 9.46 2.86
N LEU A 247 -10.67 10.43 2.82
CA LEU A 247 -11.89 10.44 3.62
C LEU A 247 -13.08 10.16 2.72
N LEU A 248 -13.76 9.03 2.95
CA LEU A 248 -15.00 8.68 2.29
C LEU A 248 -16.17 9.10 3.18
N SER A 249 -17.04 9.95 2.65
CA SER A 249 -18.25 10.41 3.33
C SER A 249 -19.21 9.25 3.61
N THR A 250 -20.22 9.52 4.42
CA THR A 250 -21.20 8.49 4.81
C THR A 250 -21.84 7.82 3.60
N VAL A 251 -21.62 6.53 3.47
CA VAL A 251 -22.14 5.68 2.39
C VAL A 251 -22.62 4.35 2.95
N ASN A 252 -23.66 3.78 2.31
CA ASN A 252 -24.12 2.43 2.62
C ASN A 252 -23.65 1.48 1.51
N ILE A 253 -22.65 0.67 1.81
CA ILE A 253 -22.09 -0.35 0.93
C ILE A 253 -22.88 -1.64 1.09
N THR A 254 -23.44 -2.16 0.00
CA THR A 254 -24.30 -3.36 0.02
C THR A 254 -23.53 -4.63 -0.30
N SER A 255 -22.54 -4.57 -1.20
CA SER A 255 -21.65 -5.70 -1.46
C SER A 255 -20.28 -5.22 -1.96
N THR A 256 -19.30 -6.10 -1.90
CA THR A 256 -17.95 -5.89 -2.41
C THR A 256 -17.59 -6.97 -3.41
N LEU A 257 -16.55 -6.77 -4.20
CA LEU A 257 -16.03 -7.77 -5.12
C LEU A 257 -15.83 -9.11 -4.39
N ASN A 258 -16.37 -10.19 -4.94
CA ASN A 258 -16.34 -11.54 -4.39
C ASN A 258 -16.92 -11.66 -2.96
N ASN A 259 -17.77 -10.73 -2.53
CA ASN A 259 -18.41 -10.72 -1.20
C ASN A 259 -17.41 -10.85 -0.02
N THR A 260 -16.21 -10.34 -0.18
CA THR A 260 -15.16 -10.41 0.85
C THR A 260 -15.37 -9.41 1.99
N GLY A 261 -16.25 -8.43 1.81
CA GLY A 261 -16.40 -7.30 2.73
C GLY A 261 -15.23 -6.31 2.69
N VAL A 262 -14.33 -6.44 1.70
CA VAL A 262 -13.14 -5.61 1.56
C VAL A 262 -13.15 -4.90 0.21
N ILE A 263 -12.83 -3.61 0.26
CA ILE A 263 -12.56 -2.78 -0.93
C ILE A 263 -11.07 -2.45 -0.90
N GLU A 264 -10.34 -2.89 -1.91
CA GLU A 264 -8.93 -2.54 -2.08
C GLU A 264 -8.85 -1.14 -2.69
N VAL A 265 -8.13 -0.22 -2.07
CA VAL A 265 -7.94 1.15 -2.56
C VAL A 265 -6.45 1.36 -2.81
N GLN A 266 -6.11 1.67 -4.06
CA GLN A 266 -4.74 1.87 -4.53
C GLN A 266 -4.46 3.35 -4.80
N ALA A 267 -3.21 3.75 -4.52
CA ALA A 267 -2.64 5.03 -4.91
C ALA A 267 -1.19 4.83 -5.39
N ILE A 268 -0.66 5.81 -6.08
CA ILE A 268 0.75 5.86 -6.46
C ILE A 268 1.45 6.81 -5.47
N PRO A 269 2.51 6.38 -4.78
CA PRO A 269 3.25 7.28 -3.91
C PRO A 269 4.07 8.28 -4.74
N GLU A 270 4.23 9.52 -4.26
CA GLU A 270 5.06 10.54 -4.90
C GLU A 270 6.54 10.14 -4.90
N SER A 271 7.01 9.65 -3.78
CA SER A 271 8.31 8.96 -3.70
C SER A 271 8.13 7.49 -4.01
N ASN A 272 8.99 6.91 -4.81
CA ASN A 272 9.02 5.46 -5.00
C ASN A 272 9.44 4.70 -3.71
N ASP A 273 10.04 5.40 -2.74
CA ASP A 273 10.29 4.88 -1.40
C ASP A 273 9.01 5.01 -0.56
N VAL A 274 8.65 3.93 0.15
CA VAL A 274 7.47 3.90 1.01
C VAL A 274 7.87 3.67 2.46
N VAL A 275 7.34 4.50 3.34
CA VAL A 275 7.60 4.42 4.79
C VAL A 275 6.32 4.03 5.51
N GLY A 276 6.36 2.97 6.30
CA GLY A 276 5.27 2.63 7.22
C GLY A 276 5.28 3.57 8.42
N LEU A 277 4.11 4.08 8.81
CA LEU A 277 3.95 4.76 10.09
C LEU A 277 4.12 3.78 11.25
N LYS A 278 4.31 4.28 12.47
CA LYS A 278 4.51 3.43 13.68
C LYS A 278 3.35 2.46 13.91
N GLU A 279 2.13 2.85 13.55
CA GLU A 279 0.90 2.06 13.69
C GLU A 279 0.52 1.26 12.44
N LEU A 280 1.16 1.53 11.30
CA LEU A 280 0.92 0.84 10.05
C LEU A 280 1.94 -0.30 9.88
N TYR A 281 1.43 -1.51 9.70
CA TYR A 281 2.25 -2.64 9.31
C TYR A 281 2.51 -2.58 7.81
N LEU A 282 3.78 -2.39 7.43
CA LEU A 282 4.17 -2.41 6.03
C LEU A 282 4.25 -3.87 5.55
N ASN A 283 3.59 -4.19 4.45
CA ASN A 283 3.61 -5.51 3.84
C ASN A 283 3.94 -5.41 2.34
N PHE A 284 4.99 -6.08 1.91
CA PHE A 284 5.29 -6.21 0.48
C PHE A 284 4.49 -7.37 -0.11
N SER A 285 3.46 -7.06 -0.89
CA SER A 285 2.52 -8.03 -1.47
C SER A 285 2.99 -8.53 -2.82
N LEU A 286 3.77 -9.62 -2.83
CA LEU A 286 4.20 -10.26 -4.08
C LEU A 286 3.06 -10.91 -4.84
N SER A 287 2.03 -11.41 -4.16
CA SER A 287 0.87 -12.05 -4.79
C SER A 287 0.02 -11.09 -5.65
N LYS A 288 0.09 -9.79 -5.35
CA LYS A 288 -0.59 -8.72 -6.10
C LYS A 288 0.39 -7.89 -6.94
N SER A 289 1.67 -8.24 -6.93
CA SER A 289 2.70 -7.63 -7.76
C SER A 289 2.78 -8.31 -9.11
N THR A 290 3.10 -7.55 -10.15
CA THR A 290 3.22 -8.05 -11.52
C THR A 290 4.67 -7.97 -11.96
N ILE A 291 5.21 -9.09 -12.44
CA ILE A 291 6.54 -9.17 -13.05
C ILE A 291 6.38 -9.64 -14.49
N ASN A 292 6.69 -8.75 -15.41
CA ASN A 292 6.65 -9.01 -16.85
C ASN A 292 8.06 -9.16 -17.37
N MET A 293 8.34 -10.32 -18.00
CA MET A 293 9.62 -10.57 -18.65
C MET A 293 9.56 -10.01 -20.07
N VAL A 294 10.48 -9.10 -20.39
CA VAL A 294 10.56 -8.41 -21.67
C VAL A 294 11.91 -8.77 -22.31
N ARG A 295 11.87 -9.29 -23.53
CA ARG A 295 13.09 -9.56 -24.29
C ARG A 295 13.80 -8.25 -24.60
N ASP A 296 15.07 -8.17 -24.28
CA ASP A 296 15.92 -7.04 -24.66
C ASP A 296 16.46 -7.31 -26.08
N VAL A 297 15.85 -6.65 -27.04
CA VAL A 297 16.17 -6.81 -28.45
C VAL A 297 17.60 -6.38 -28.76
N ILE A 298 18.09 -5.33 -28.13
CA ILE A 298 19.44 -4.79 -28.31
C ILE A 298 20.48 -5.81 -27.81
N SER A 299 20.33 -6.27 -26.57
CA SER A 299 21.24 -7.25 -25.98
C SER A 299 21.17 -8.61 -26.61
N SER A 300 20.02 -8.99 -27.17
CA SER A 300 19.81 -10.26 -27.87
C SER A 300 20.42 -10.26 -29.31
N GLY A 301 20.90 -9.12 -29.77
CA GLY A 301 21.57 -9.00 -31.05
C GLY A 301 20.66 -8.97 -32.28
N ASP A 302 19.35 -8.79 -32.09
CA ASP A 302 18.38 -8.70 -33.18
C ASP A 302 18.65 -7.52 -34.13
N GLU A 303 19.25 -6.45 -33.60
CA GLU A 303 19.65 -5.28 -34.40
C GLU A 303 20.82 -5.61 -35.36
N ILE A 304 21.65 -6.63 -35.04
CA ILE A 304 22.80 -7.02 -35.85
C ILE A 304 22.36 -7.90 -37.01
N THR A 305 21.19 -8.50 -36.95
CA THR A 305 20.69 -9.42 -37.99
C THR A 305 20.05 -8.71 -39.18
N GLY A 306 20.12 -7.40 -39.26
CA GLY A 306 19.61 -6.63 -40.39
C GLY A 306 18.09 -6.57 -40.47
N THR A 307 17.40 -6.85 -39.41
CA THR A 307 15.96 -6.59 -39.29
C THR A 307 15.69 -5.11 -39.47
N SER A 308 14.88 -4.74 -40.44
CA SER A 308 14.52 -3.36 -40.67
C SER A 308 13.84 -2.79 -39.46
N PHE A 309 14.46 -1.83 -38.81
CA PHE A 309 13.92 -1.15 -37.65
C PHE A 309 13.03 -0.02 -38.15
N ILE A 310 11.73 -0.16 -38.00
CA ILE A 310 10.75 0.85 -38.39
C ILE A 310 10.59 1.82 -37.25
N LYS A 311 11.11 3.02 -37.41
CA LYS A 311 11.04 4.11 -36.39
C LYS A 311 9.72 4.88 -36.39
N ASP A 312 8.80 4.56 -37.27
CA ASP A 312 7.60 5.38 -37.51
C ASP A 312 6.59 5.35 -36.35
N PHE A 313 6.82 4.54 -35.35
CA PHE A 313 5.95 4.43 -34.17
C PHE A 313 6.37 5.29 -32.99
N TYR A 314 7.51 5.98 -33.08
CA TYR A 314 7.94 6.84 -32.00
C TYR A 314 7.33 8.23 -32.13
N THR A 315 6.51 8.58 -31.17
CA THR A 315 6.18 9.99 -30.94
C THR A 315 7.47 10.69 -30.50
N SER A 316 8.00 11.52 -31.36
CA SER A 316 9.16 12.32 -31.00
C SER A 316 8.81 13.25 -29.84
N SER A 317 9.73 13.42 -28.87
CA SER A 317 9.63 14.47 -27.87
C SER A 317 9.74 15.88 -28.47
N TYR A 318 10.01 15.96 -29.77
CA TYR A 318 10.06 17.18 -30.52
C TYR A 318 8.81 17.31 -31.39
N LEU A 319 8.03 18.36 -31.15
CA LEU A 319 6.94 18.79 -32.02
C LEU A 319 7.33 20.09 -32.67
N ASN A 320 7.32 20.16 -34.01
CA ASN A 320 7.70 21.36 -34.77
C ASN A 320 9.08 21.91 -34.38
N GLY A 321 10.06 21.05 -34.13
CA GLY A 321 11.41 21.42 -33.73
C GLY A 321 11.55 21.91 -32.29
N LYS A 322 10.51 21.80 -31.48
CA LYS A 322 10.53 22.17 -30.05
C LYS A 322 10.49 20.93 -29.20
N LEU A 323 11.33 20.91 -28.17
CA LEU A 323 11.27 19.87 -27.13
C LEU A 323 10.04 20.11 -26.26
N ILE A 324 9.10 19.15 -26.26
CA ILE A 324 7.95 19.15 -25.38
C ILE A 324 8.31 18.28 -24.18
N ARG A 325 8.25 18.85 -23.00
CA ARG A 325 8.38 18.13 -21.72
C ARG A 325 7.03 18.21 -21.02
N GLU A 326 6.46 17.06 -20.73
CA GLU A 326 5.29 16.93 -19.88
C GLU A 326 5.68 17.06 -18.40
#